data_ae491c99166c9a22aafe40e2e0b14435
#
_entry.id   ae491c99166c9a22aafe40e2e0b14435
#
_cell.length_a   1.000
_cell.length_b   1.000
_cell.length_c   1.000
_cell.angle_alpha   90.00
_cell.angle_beta   90.00
_cell.angle_gamma   90.00
#
_symmetry.space_group_name_H-M   'P 1'
#
loop_
_entity.id
_entity.type
_entity.pdbx_description
1 polymer ?
#
loop_
_entity_poly.entity_id
_entity_poly.type
_entity_poly.pdbx_seq_one_letter_code
_entity_poly.pdbx_strand_id
1 'polypeptide(L)'
;ENKFKKELDDITVRVNDYAQVKYKEVSNGYSIRGVSPPHQSAELTIMMHGRFLNYDDMKYKRRHVVIGRLVAEYLFKKENPIGKYIFAGNHSWKVIGVFQDEGGDNEERMIYVPYTTLQKINKDNDELDQIIVIYNNNITYAESVKLEKKLELFIKKVKFISPDDNRGVYISNTSEELQERKKFASVLQIIVTFIGIGTLIAGIIGISNIMVFVVKERTKEIGIRKALG
;
A
#
# COMPACT_ATOMS: atom_id res chain seq x y z
N GLU A 1 -22.51 -5.56 7.86
CA GLU A 1 -21.55 -5.48 9.00
C GLU A 1 -21.76 -6.60 10.04
N ASN A 2 -22.93 -6.77 10.61
CA ASN A 2 -23.11 -7.74 11.70
C ASN A 2 -22.85 -9.21 11.36
N LYS A 3 -22.95 -9.62 10.09
CA LYS A 3 -22.80 -11.03 9.68
C LYS A 3 -21.36 -11.51 9.60
N PHE A 4 -20.41 -10.62 9.38
CA PHE A 4 -18.98 -10.90 9.19
C PHE A 4 -18.10 -10.26 10.27
N LYS A 5 -18.66 -9.77 11.35
CA LYS A 5 -17.98 -9.01 12.42
C LYS A 5 -16.79 -9.73 13.09
N LYS A 6 -16.73 -11.06 12.96
CA LYS A 6 -15.60 -11.86 13.49
C LYS A 6 -14.43 -11.98 12.52
N GLU A 7 -14.70 -11.81 11.22
CA GLU A 7 -13.74 -12.03 10.14
C GLU A 7 -13.20 -10.70 9.59
N LEU A 8 -13.96 -9.59 9.80
CA LEU A 8 -13.66 -8.25 9.30
C LEU A 8 -13.29 -7.31 10.45
N ASP A 9 -12.21 -6.58 10.26
CA ASP A 9 -11.80 -5.49 11.14
C ASP A 9 -12.54 -4.20 10.79
N ASP A 10 -12.62 -3.86 9.49
CA ASP A 10 -13.28 -2.64 9.03
C ASP A 10 -13.71 -2.71 7.56
N ILE A 11 -14.48 -1.73 7.14
CA ILE A 11 -14.92 -1.56 5.75
C ILE A 11 -14.76 -0.10 5.37
N THR A 12 -14.13 0.15 4.24
CA THR A 12 -14.07 1.48 3.63
C THR A 12 -14.63 1.46 2.22
N VAL A 13 -15.05 2.61 1.76
CA VAL A 13 -15.62 2.80 0.41
C VAL A 13 -14.80 3.80 -0.38
N ARG A 14 -14.86 3.71 -1.69
CA ARG A 14 -14.31 4.69 -2.62
C ARG A 14 -15.38 5.19 -3.57
N VAL A 15 -15.37 6.49 -3.78
CA VAL A 15 -16.06 7.19 -4.87
C VAL A 15 -14.99 7.99 -5.59
N ASN A 16 -14.77 7.74 -6.88
CA ASN A 16 -13.75 8.41 -7.64
C ASN A 16 -14.34 9.60 -8.39
N ASP A 17 -13.57 10.66 -8.45
CA ASP A 17 -13.89 11.85 -9.21
C ASP A 17 -12.58 12.46 -9.74
N TYR A 18 -12.71 13.43 -10.64
CA TYR A 18 -11.58 14.17 -11.17
C TYR A 18 -11.97 15.64 -11.33
N ALA A 19 -11.14 16.54 -10.83
CA ALA A 19 -11.40 17.97 -10.98
C ALA A 19 -10.12 18.78 -11.18
N GLN A 20 -10.29 19.92 -11.83
CA GLN A 20 -9.30 21.00 -11.78
C GLN A 20 -9.32 21.59 -10.37
N VAL A 21 -8.17 21.51 -9.71
CA VAL A 21 -7.98 22.02 -8.35
C VAL A 21 -7.12 23.28 -8.41
N LYS A 22 -7.62 24.35 -7.80
CA LYS A 22 -6.98 25.67 -7.82
C LYS A 22 -6.69 26.17 -6.41
N TYR A 23 -5.48 26.73 -6.24
CA TYR A 23 -5.11 27.55 -5.10
C TYR A 23 -4.43 28.82 -5.58
N LYS A 24 -5.03 30.00 -5.31
CA LYS A 24 -4.59 31.31 -5.88
C LYS A 24 -4.52 31.21 -7.42
N GLU A 25 -3.37 31.49 -7.99
CA GLU A 25 -3.12 31.43 -9.44
C GLU A 25 -2.61 30.06 -9.94
N VAL A 26 -2.34 29.12 -9.02
CA VAL A 26 -1.85 27.79 -9.37
C VAL A 26 -3.01 26.83 -9.51
N SER A 27 -3.08 26.10 -10.62
CA SER A 27 -4.09 25.06 -10.83
C SER A 27 -3.52 23.84 -11.54
N ASN A 28 -4.07 22.67 -11.23
CA ASN A 28 -3.77 21.41 -11.91
C ASN A 28 -4.95 20.44 -11.76
N GLY A 29 -5.00 19.44 -12.64
CA GLY A 29 -5.98 18.36 -12.57
C GLY A 29 -5.53 17.28 -11.59
N TYR A 30 -6.44 16.86 -10.71
CA TYR A 30 -6.18 15.80 -9.72
C TYR A 30 -7.33 14.83 -9.63
N SER A 31 -7.00 13.59 -9.37
CA SER A 31 -7.97 12.57 -8.95
C SER A 31 -8.40 12.85 -7.51
N ILE A 32 -9.71 12.86 -7.29
CA ILE A 32 -10.33 13.04 -5.99
C ILE A 32 -10.97 11.72 -5.60
N ARG A 33 -10.65 11.21 -4.42
CA ARG A 33 -11.28 9.99 -3.87
C ARG A 33 -12.13 10.36 -2.66
N GLY A 34 -13.43 10.14 -2.77
CA GLY A 34 -14.33 10.13 -1.64
C GLY A 34 -14.13 8.85 -0.84
N VAL A 35 -13.70 8.96 0.41
CA VAL A 35 -13.34 7.81 1.24
C VAL A 35 -13.96 7.90 2.64
N SER A 36 -14.00 6.79 3.37
CA SER A 36 -14.36 6.77 4.80
C SER A 36 -13.11 6.69 5.69
N PRO A 37 -13.21 6.96 7.00
CA PRO A 37 -12.05 7.03 7.89
C PRO A 37 -11.14 5.79 7.89
N PRO A 38 -11.66 4.54 7.82
CA PRO A 38 -10.82 3.34 7.76
C PRO A 38 -9.92 3.24 6.53
N HIS A 39 -10.12 4.08 5.54
CA HIS A 39 -9.26 4.14 4.35
C HIS A 39 -7.81 4.44 4.70
N GLN A 40 -7.57 5.23 5.75
CA GLN A 40 -6.22 5.52 6.21
C GLN A 40 -5.43 4.25 6.57
N SER A 41 -6.05 3.32 7.26
CA SER A 41 -5.43 2.04 7.63
C SER A 41 -5.39 1.05 6.47
N ALA A 42 -6.39 1.09 5.58
CA ALA A 42 -6.45 0.21 4.41
C ALA A 42 -5.30 0.46 3.41
N GLU A 43 -4.95 1.73 3.21
CA GLU A 43 -3.88 2.14 2.28
C GLU A 43 -2.56 2.48 2.99
N LEU A 44 -2.49 2.28 4.32
CA LEU A 44 -1.29 2.61 5.13
C LEU A 44 -0.85 4.08 4.98
N THR A 45 -1.82 4.98 4.80
CA THR A 45 -1.57 6.40 4.57
C THR A 45 -0.93 7.06 5.79
N ILE A 46 0.24 7.67 5.63
CA ILE A 46 1.00 8.32 6.68
C ILE A 46 0.71 9.82 6.70
N MET A 47 0.19 10.33 7.81
CA MET A 47 -0.05 11.78 7.95
C MET A 47 1.24 12.52 8.24
N MET A 48 1.61 13.47 7.37
CA MET A 48 2.75 14.37 7.58
C MET A 48 2.36 15.56 8.44
N HIS A 49 1.19 16.15 8.17
CA HIS A 49 0.68 17.33 8.88
C HIS A 49 -0.84 17.24 8.99
N GLY A 50 -1.36 17.77 10.12
CA GLY A 50 -2.79 17.81 10.37
C GLY A 50 -3.39 16.45 10.74
N ARG A 51 -4.59 16.15 10.25
CA ARG A 51 -5.32 14.92 10.53
C ARG A 51 -5.97 14.33 9.28
N PHE A 52 -6.25 13.04 9.34
CA PHE A 52 -7.11 12.38 8.35
C PHE A 52 -8.59 12.71 8.58
N LEU A 53 -9.44 12.28 7.67
CA LEU A 53 -10.89 12.37 7.76
C LEU A 53 -11.41 11.54 8.94
N ASN A 54 -12.47 12.01 9.58
CA ASN A 54 -13.12 11.31 10.68
C ASN A 54 -14.63 11.13 10.43
N TYR A 55 -15.30 10.38 11.31
CA TYR A 55 -16.73 10.10 11.17
C TYR A 55 -17.62 11.36 11.26
N ASP A 56 -17.18 12.41 11.97
CA ASP A 56 -17.89 13.69 12.00
C ASP A 56 -17.85 14.39 10.64
N ASP A 57 -16.74 14.27 9.91
CA ASP A 57 -16.64 14.84 8.56
C ASP A 57 -17.63 14.16 7.61
N MET A 58 -17.87 12.84 7.78
CA MET A 58 -18.89 12.08 7.04
C MET A 58 -20.30 12.49 7.44
N LYS A 59 -20.58 12.47 8.75
CA LYS A 59 -21.89 12.73 9.33
C LYS A 59 -22.43 14.12 8.97
N TYR A 60 -21.56 15.12 9.09
CA TYR A 60 -21.92 16.51 8.79
C TYR A 60 -21.63 16.93 7.35
N LYS A 61 -21.21 15.99 6.50
CA LYS A 61 -20.86 16.24 5.09
C LYS A 61 -19.95 17.46 4.95
N ARG A 62 -18.90 17.53 5.78
CA ARG A 62 -17.97 18.68 5.80
C ARG A 62 -17.14 18.72 4.52
N ARG A 63 -16.90 19.92 4.00
CA ARG A 63 -15.99 20.14 2.87
C ARG A 63 -14.53 20.20 3.35
N HIS A 64 -14.08 19.13 3.99
CA HIS A 64 -12.70 18.94 4.43
C HIS A 64 -11.96 18.08 3.42
N VAL A 65 -10.67 18.38 3.24
CA VAL A 65 -9.83 17.69 2.28
C VAL A 65 -8.48 17.36 2.89
N VAL A 66 -8.00 16.16 2.59
CA VAL A 66 -6.64 15.71 2.88
C VAL A 66 -5.93 15.56 1.53
N ILE A 67 -4.79 16.20 1.37
CA ILE A 67 -4.06 16.27 0.11
C ILE A 67 -2.75 15.50 0.21
N GLY A 68 -2.36 14.84 -0.87
CA GLY A 68 -1.07 14.19 -0.95
C GLY A 68 0.09 15.19 -0.95
N ARG A 69 1.28 14.74 -0.55
CA ARG A 69 2.49 15.55 -0.46
C ARG A 69 2.78 16.30 -1.78
N LEU A 70 2.73 15.61 -2.91
CA LEU A 70 3.01 16.21 -4.22
C LEU A 70 1.94 17.25 -4.64
N VAL A 71 0.69 17.09 -4.19
CA VAL A 71 -0.36 18.10 -4.37
C VAL A 71 -0.04 19.35 -3.55
N ALA A 72 0.36 19.16 -2.28
CA ALA A 72 0.73 20.26 -1.40
C ALA A 72 1.94 21.04 -1.93
N GLU A 73 3.00 20.35 -2.34
CA GLU A 73 4.20 20.95 -2.92
C GLU A 73 3.90 21.76 -4.19
N TYR A 74 3.05 21.23 -5.07
CA TYR A 74 2.71 21.92 -6.31
C TYR A 74 1.84 23.15 -6.09
N LEU A 75 0.75 23.03 -5.31
CA LEU A 75 -0.24 24.11 -5.14
C LEU A 75 0.25 25.17 -4.16
N PHE A 76 0.87 24.78 -3.05
CA PHE A 76 1.23 25.68 -1.96
C PHE A 76 2.71 26.07 -1.93
N LYS A 77 3.56 25.34 -2.66
CA LYS A 77 5.02 25.54 -2.67
C LYS A 77 5.59 25.45 -1.23
N LYS A 78 5.99 26.60 -0.69
CA LYS A 78 6.53 26.71 0.69
C LYS A 78 5.50 27.09 1.75
N GLU A 79 4.26 27.40 1.35
CA GLU A 79 3.21 27.80 2.28
C GLU A 79 2.63 26.57 3.02
N ASN A 80 2.35 26.72 4.32
CA ASN A 80 1.61 25.70 5.04
C ASN A 80 0.18 25.57 4.50
N PRO A 81 -0.26 24.41 3.98
CA PRO A 81 -1.58 24.23 3.42
C PRO A 81 -2.70 24.09 4.48
N ILE A 82 -2.37 23.72 5.72
CA ILE A 82 -3.38 23.42 6.74
C ILE A 82 -4.22 24.66 7.07
N GLY A 83 -5.54 24.46 7.06
CA GLY A 83 -6.52 25.50 7.35
C GLY A 83 -6.86 26.39 6.14
N LYS A 84 -6.11 26.32 5.02
CA LYS A 84 -6.37 27.06 3.80
C LYS A 84 -7.44 26.38 2.95
N TYR A 85 -7.97 27.11 1.98
CA TYR A 85 -9.01 26.63 1.10
C TYR A 85 -8.46 26.45 -0.31
N ILE A 86 -8.79 25.32 -0.93
CA ILE A 86 -8.60 25.03 -2.36
C ILE A 86 -9.97 24.99 -3.04
N PHE A 87 -9.98 25.22 -4.33
CA PHE A 87 -11.17 25.09 -5.15
C PHE A 87 -11.03 23.88 -6.05
N ALA A 88 -11.96 22.93 -5.93
CA ALA A 88 -12.08 21.79 -6.84
C ALA A 88 -13.42 21.94 -7.59
N GLY A 89 -13.33 22.15 -8.90
CA GLY A 89 -14.48 22.59 -9.69
C GLY A 89 -15.09 23.89 -9.11
N ASN A 90 -16.39 23.87 -8.84
CA ASN A 90 -17.13 25.01 -8.27
C ASN A 90 -17.21 25.01 -6.74
N HIS A 91 -16.49 24.12 -6.07
CA HIS A 91 -16.58 23.94 -4.62
C HIS A 91 -15.29 24.28 -3.91
N SER A 92 -15.42 25.00 -2.78
CA SER A 92 -14.29 25.29 -1.90
C SER A 92 -14.15 24.18 -0.84
N TRP A 93 -12.91 23.77 -0.59
CA TRP A 93 -12.55 22.71 0.35
C TRP A 93 -11.47 23.19 1.31
N LYS A 94 -11.67 22.96 2.60
CA LYS A 94 -10.68 23.30 3.63
C LYS A 94 -9.67 22.19 3.77
N VAL A 95 -8.40 22.49 3.59
CA VAL A 95 -7.29 21.53 3.80
C VAL A 95 -7.13 21.28 5.29
N ILE A 96 -7.25 20.04 5.72
CA ILE A 96 -7.12 19.62 7.12
C ILE A 96 -5.94 18.68 7.36
N GLY A 97 -5.34 18.13 6.31
CA GLY A 97 -4.21 17.23 6.42
C GLY A 97 -3.40 17.16 5.14
N VAL A 98 -2.14 16.77 5.30
CA VAL A 98 -1.22 16.41 4.21
C VAL A 98 -0.69 15.01 4.52
N PHE A 99 -0.70 14.13 3.53
CA PHE A 99 -0.25 12.77 3.67
C PHE A 99 0.88 12.42 2.69
N GLN A 100 1.64 11.40 3.04
CA GLN A 100 2.51 10.66 2.14
C GLN A 100 2.06 9.20 2.07
N ASP A 101 2.43 8.52 1.01
CA ASP A 101 2.04 7.14 0.77
C ASP A 101 3.24 6.32 0.26
N GLU A 102 3.35 5.08 0.74
CA GLU A 102 4.41 4.16 0.31
C GLU A 102 4.18 3.61 -1.11
N GLY A 103 2.96 3.77 -1.66
CA GLY A 103 2.60 3.41 -3.04
C GLY A 103 3.25 4.29 -4.12
N GLY A 104 3.97 5.33 -3.71
CA GLY A 104 4.77 6.20 -4.57
C GLY A 104 4.04 7.44 -5.08
N ASP A 105 4.66 8.12 -6.04
CA ASP A 105 4.24 9.45 -6.53
C ASP A 105 2.80 9.53 -7.01
N ASN A 106 2.25 8.45 -7.56
CA ASN A 106 0.87 8.44 -8.06
C ASN A 106 -0.15 8.57 -6.94
N GLU A 107 0.06 7.87 -5.81
CA GLU A 107 -0.82 7.96 -4.65
C GLU A 107 -0.63 9.33 -3.94
N GLU A 108 0.57 9.88 -3.93
CA GLU A 108 0.84 11.20 -3.37
C GLU A 108 0.31 12.38 -4.22
N ARG A 109 -0.21 12.10 -5.43
CA ARG A 109 -0.96 13.06 -6.27
C ARG A 109 -2.47 13.00 -6.07
N MET A 110 -2.95 12.20 -5.11
CA MET A 110 -4.37 12.05 -4.80
C MET A 110 -4.86 13.09 -3.80
N ILE A 111 -6.16 13.27 -3.80
CA ILE A 111 -6.89 14.14 -2.88
C ILE A 111 -8.01 13.31 -2.25
N TYR A 112 -8.05 13.24 -0.92
CA TYR A 112 -9.08 12.52 -0.18
C TYR A 112 -10.11 13.48 0.40
N VAL A 113 -11.38 13.15 0.21
CA VAL A 113 -12.54 13.90 0.72
C VAL A 113 -13.53 12.94 1.38
N PRO A 114 -14.46 13.42 2.23
CA PRO A 114 -15.53 12.58 2.72
C PRO A 114 -16.42 12.07 1.58
N TYR A 115 -16.58 10.75 1.42
CA TYR A 115 -17.38 10.18 0.34
C TYR A 115 -18.82 10.71 0.36
N THR A 116 -19.40 10.90 1.55
CA THR A 116 -20.75 11.43 1.72
C THR A 116 -20.90 12.87 1.23
N THR A 117 -19.82 13.65 1.32
CA THR A 117 -19.79 15.02 0.79
C THR A 117 -19.68 15.00 -0.72
N LEU A 118 -18.85 14.12 -1.28
CA LEU A 118 -18.67 13.99 -2.72
C LEU A 118 -19.95 13.49 -3.39
N GLN A 119 -20.63 12.48 -2.84
CA GLN A 119 -21.93 12.01 -3.31
C GLN A 119 -22.97 13.14 -3.35
N LYS A 120 -23.03 13.95 -2.27
CA LYS A 120 -23.93 15.10 -2.23
C LYS A 120 -23.63 16.14 -3.30
N ILE A 121 -22.35 16.37 -3.60
CA ILE A 121 -21.92 17.32 -4.64
C ILE A 121 -22.28 16.77 -6.02
N ASN A 122 -22.14 15.47 -6.23
CA ASN A 122 -22.45 14.77 -7.47
C ASN A 122 -23.96 14.44 -7.60
N LYS A 123 -24.82 15.36 -7.17
CA LYS A 123 -26.28 15.29 -7.29
C LYS A 123 -26.94 14.17 -6.50
N ASP A 124 -26.46 13.92 -5.27
CA ASP A 124 -26.95 12.86 -4.38
C ASP A 124 -26.92 11.46 -5.03
N ASN A 125 -25.89 11.21 -5.86
CA ASN A 125 -25.64 9.88 -6.41
C ASN A 125 -25.08 8.97 -5.31
N ASP A 126 -25.87 7.96 -4.89
CA ASP A 126 -25.49 6.98 -3.87
C ASP A 126 -24.57 5.86 -4.40
N GLU A 127 -24.08 5.95 -5.63
CA GLU A 127 -23.17 4.97 -6.21
C GLU A 127 -21.82 4.96 -5.49
N LEU A 128 -21.26 3.76 -5.38
CA LEU A 128 -19.92 3.50 -4.88
C LEU A 128 -19.15 2.78 -5.98
N ASP A 129 -17.95 3.27 -6.28
CA ASP A 129 -17.09 2.63 -7.29
C ASP A 129 -16.42 1.38 -6.72
N GLN A 130 -16.07 1.40 -5.43
CA GLN A 130 -15.38 0.29 -4.79
C GLN A 130 -15.72 0.20 -3.30
N ILE A 131 -15.82 -1.04 -2.82
CA ILE A 131 -15.88 -1.36 -1.40
C ILE A 131 -14.60 -2.12 -1.04
N ILE A 132 -13.85 -1.61 -0.08
CA ILE A 132 -12.64 -2.25 0.42
C ILE A 132 -12.96 -2.85 1.78
N VAL A 133 -12.68 -4.13 1.90
CA VAL A 133 -12.89 -4.90 3.12
C VAL A 133 -11.54 -5.17 3.77
N ILE A 134 -11.40 -4.71 5.00
CA ILE A 134 -10.22 -4.94 5.83
C ILE A 134 -10.51 -6.13 6.73
N TYR A 135 -9.77 -7.21 6.57
CA TYR A 135 -9.90 -8.40 7.40
C TYR A 135 -8.75 -8.52 8.39
N ASN A 136 -8.97 -9.28 9.45
CA ASN A 136 -8.02 -9.44 10.54
C ASN A 136 -6.68 -10.02 10.05
N ASN A 137 -5.56 -9.46 10.50
CA ASN A 137 -4.21 -9.90 10.14
C ASN A 137 -3.89 -11.36 10.51
N ASN A 138 -4.68 -11.98 11.38
CA ASN A 138 -4.52 -13.38 11.80
C ASN A 138 -5.18 -14.39 10.83
N ILE A 139 -5.90 -13.91 9.83
CA ILE A 139 -6.54 -14.76 8.82
C ILE A 139 -5.48 -15.42 7.93
N THR A 140 -5.56 -16.73 7.77
CA THR A 140 -4.72 -17.47 6.83
C THR A 140 -5.18 -17.23 5.38
N TYR A 141 -4.29 -17.48 4.41
CA TYR A 141 -4.66 -17.39 2.99
C TYR A 141 -5.89 -18.25 2.63
N ALA A 142 -5.94 -19.49 3.15
CA ALA A 142 -7.07 -20.38 2.90
C ALA A 142 -8.40 -19.84 3.47
N GLU A 143 -8.34 -19.13 4.60
CA GLU A 143 -9.51 -18.48 5.21
C GLU A 143 -9.90 -17.22 4.44
N SER A 144 -8.94 -16.44 3.93
CA SER A 144 -9.25 -15.27 3.10
C SER A 144 -9.96 -15.65 1.81
N VAL A 145 -9.55 -16.73 1.14
CA VAL A 145 -10.25 -17.27 -0.04
C VAL A 145 -11.67 -17.76 0.30
N LYS A 146 -11.86 -18.38 1.47
CA LYS A 146 -13.20 -18.75 1.93
C LYS A 146 -14.07 -17.53 2.23
N LEU A 147 -13.48 -16.50 2.82
CA LEU A 147 -14.17 -15.23 3.10
C LEU A 147 -14.58 -14.53 1.80
N GLU A 148 -13.70 -14.48 0.81
CA GLU A 148 -13.98 -13.95 -0.53
C GLU A 148 -15.22 -14.61 -1.15
N LYS A 149 -15.26 -15.94 -1.20
CA LYS A 149 -16.42 -16.69 -1.72
C LYS A 149 -17.69 -16.42 -0.93
N LYS A 150 -17.60 -16.32 0.39
CA LYS A 150 -18.77 -15.96 1.23
C LYS A 150 -19.28 -14.55 0.93
N LEU A 151 -18.37 -13.58 0.74
CA LEU A 151 -18.72 -12.21 0.39
C LEU A 151 -19.33 -12.14 -1.00
N GLU A 152 -18.76 -12.83 -1.97
CA GLU A 152 -19.30 -12.92 -3.34
C GLU A 152 -20.74 -13.42 -3.34
N LEU A 153 -20.99 -14.56 -2.72
CA LEU A 153 -22.34 -15.15 -2.61
C LEU A 153 -23.30 -14.23 -1.87
N PHE A 154 -22.84 -13.56 -0.83
CA PHE A 154 -23.65 -12.60 -0.09
C PHE A 154 -24.05 -11.40 -0.95
N ILE A 155 -23.10 -10.81 -1.69
CA ILE A 155 -23.35 -9.67 -2.58
C ILE A 155 -24.29 -10.09 -3.72
N LYS A 156 -24.03 -11.24 -4.37
CA LYS A 156 -24.90 -11.78 -5.41
C LYS A 156 -26.34 -11.94 -4.92
N LYS A 157 -26.50 -12.48 -3.70
CA LYS A 157 -27.83 -12.64 -3.09
C LYS A 157 -28.52 -11.30 -2.83
N VAL A 158 -27.81 -10.32 -2.27
CA VAL A 158 -28.38 -9.00 -1.93
C VAL A 158 -28.74 -8.20 -3.19
N LYS A 159 -27.93 -8.34 -4.23
CA LYS A 159 -28.13 -7.63 -5.51
C LYS A 159 -28.97 -8.41 -6.52
N PHE A 160 -29.54 -9.57 -6.13
CA PHE A 160 -30.34 -10.42 -7.01
C PHE A 160 -29.60 -10.86 -8.29
N ILE A 161 -28.27 -11.08 -8.18
CA ILE A 161 -27.44 -11.58 -9.27
C ILE A 161 -27.45 -13.10 -9.24
N SER A 162 -27.50 -13.75 -10.42
CA SER A 162 -27.42 -15.21 -10.51
C SER A 162 -26.14 -15.74 -9.87
N PRO A 163 -26.18 -16.84 -9.09
CA PRO A 163 -24.98 -17.47 -8.54
C PRO A 163 -23.95 -17.86 -9.61
N ASP A 164 -24.41 -18.22 -10.79
CA ASP A 164 -23.56 -18.66 -11.92
C ASP A 164 -22.99 -17.50 -12.75
N ASP A 165 -23.38 -16.26 -12.47
CA ASP A 165 -22.84 -15.09 -13.14
C ASP A 165 -21.50 -14.70 -12.56
N ASN A 166 -20.42 -15.09 -13.22
CA ASN A 166 -19.05 -14.77 -12.84
C ASN A 166 -18.61 -13.34 -13.18
N ARG A 167 -19.47 -12.54 -13.82
CA ARG A 167 -19.18 -11.14 -14.18
C ARG A 167 -19.93 -10.12 -13.33
N GLY A 168 -20.96 -10.56 -12.60
CA GLY A 168 -21.81 -9.68 -11.81
C GLY A 168 -21.16 -9.10 -10.56
N VAL A 169 -20.09 -9.74 -10.04
CA VAL A 169 -19.32 -9.25 -8.88
C VAL A 169 -17.84 -9.54 -9.15
N TYR A 170 -17.00 -8.54 -9.08
CA TYR A 170 -15.55 -8.69 -9.12
C TYR A 170 -14.97 -8.44 -7.73
N ILE A 171 -14.23 -9.42 -7.22
CA ILE A 171 -13.50 -9.30 -5.95
C ILE A 171 -12.02 -9.52 -6.24
N SER A 172 -11.18 -8.60 -5.78
CA SER A 172 -9.73 -8.74 -5.80
C SER A 172 -9.25 -9.04 -4.38
N ASN A 173 -8.50 -10.13 -4.22
CA ASN A 173 -7.97 -10.56 -2.93
C ASN A 173 -6.47 -10.30 -2.87
N THR A 174 -6.07 -9.26 -2.18
CA THR A 174 -4.66 -8.86 -2.04
C THR A 174 -3.79 -9.95 -1.38
N SER A 175 -4.39 -10.87 -0.61
CA SER A 175 -3.63 -11.96 0.00
C SER A 175 -3.06 -12.96 -1.03
N GLU A 176 -3.65 -13.06 -2.22
CA GLU A 176 -3.11 -13.86 -3.32
C GLU A 176 -1.80 -13.29 -3.83
N GLU A 177 -1.76 -12.00 -4.11
CA GLU A 177 -0.53 -11.31 -4.53
C GLU A 177 0.56 -11.39 -3.46
N LEU A 178 0.20 -11.26 -2.18
CA LEU A 178 1.14 -11.40 -1.08
C LEU A 178 1.73 -12.81 -1.00
N GLN A 179 0.94 -13.85 -1.26
CA GLN A 179 1.41 -15.23 -1.31
C GLN A 179 2.38 -15.45 -2.47
N GLU A 180 2.09 -14.93 -3.64
CA GLU A 180 2.98 -15.03 -4.81
C GLU A 180 4.31 -14.32 -4.55
N ARG A 181 4.26 -13.11 -3.99
CA ARG A 181 5.47 -12.36 -3.59
C ARG A 181 6.30 -13.11 -2.56
N LYS A 182 5.68 -13.73 -1.56
CA LYS A 182 6.37 -14.55 -0.55
C LYS A 182 7.02 -15.78 -1.17
N LYS A 183 6.34 -16.49 -2.09
CA LYS A 183 6.91 -17.62 -2.82
C LYS A 183 8.13 -17.19 -3.64
N PHE A 184 8.02 -16.08 -4.37
CA PHE A 184 9.12 -15.55 -5.16
C PHE A 184 10.33 -15.16 -4.28
N ALA A 185 10.10 -14.45 -3.17
CA ALA A 185 11.15 -14.11 -2.21
C ALA A 185 11.83 -15.35 -1.63
N SER A 186 11.07 -16.40 -1.31
CA SER A 186 11.60 -17.69 -0.83
C SER A 186 12.50 -18.36 -1.84
N VAL A 187 12.12 -18.38 -3.12
CA VAL A 187 12.95 -18.93 -4.20
C VAL A 187 14.25 -18.16 -4.34
N LEU A 188 14.19 -16.82 -4.33
CA LEU A 188 15.40 -15.99 -4.37
C LEU A 188 16.31 -16.25 -3.18
N GLN A 189 15.75 -16.40 -1.98
CA GLN A 189 16.53 -16.72 -0.78
C GLN A 189 17.27 -18.05 -0.90
N ILE A 190 16.63 -19.09 -1.45
CA ILE A 190 17.27 -20.40 -1.71
C ILE A 190 18.44 -20.23 -2.69
N ILE A 191 18.26 -19.52 -3.78
CA ILE A 191 19.32 -19.28 -4.78
C ILE A 191 20.51 -18.54 -4.16
N VAL A 192 20.25 -17.44 -3.44
CA VAL A 192 21.31 -16.65 -2.78
C VAL A 192 22.05 -17.51 -1.74
N THR A 193 21.34 -18.32 -0.97
CA THR A 193 21.94 -19.23 0.01
C THR A 193 22.83 -20.25 -0.68
N PHE A 194 22.40 -20.85 -1.77
CA PHE A 194 23.18 -21.82 -2.54
C PHE A 194 24.47 -21.21 -3.11
N ILE A 195 24.38 -20.02 -3.71
CA ILE A 195 25.53 -19.26 -4.22
C ILE A 195 26.47 -18.91 -3.06
N GLY A 196 25.92 -18.43 -1.93
CA GLY A 196 26.72 -18.08 -0.75
C GLY A 196 27.52 -19.25 -0.20
N ILE A 197 26.90 -20.41 -0.07
CA ILE A 197 27.58 -21.65 0.35
C ILE A 197 28.66 -22.05 -0.66
N GLY A 198 28.36 -22.00 -1.95
CA GLY A 198 29.32 -22.30 -3.02
C GLY A 198 30.55 -21.41 -2.99
N THR A 199 30.37 -20.09 -2.81
CA THR A 199 31.46 -19.14 -2.69
C THR A 199 32.33 -19.35 -1.44
N LEU A 200 31.72 -19.70 -0.32
CA LEU A 200 32.44 -20.04 0.90
C LEU A 200 33.30 -21.29 0.70
N ILE A 201 32.78 -22.34 0.08
CA ILE A 201 33.53 -23.57 -0.24
C ILE A 201 34.70 -23.25 -1.16
N ALA A 202 34.47 -22.47 -2.22
CA ALA A 202 35.51 -22.07 -3.14
C ALA A 202 36.62 -21.26 -2.46
N GLY A 203 36.23 -20.34 -1.54
CA GLY A 203 37.15 -19.57 -0.72
C GLY A 203 38.01 -20.44 0.19
N ILE A 204 37.42 -21.43 0.87
CA ILE A 204 38.13 -22.39 1.73
C ILE A 204 39.15 -23.19 0.90
N ILE A 205 38.75 -23.70 -0.26
CA ILE A 205 39.65 -24.45 -1.16
C ILE A 205 40.80 -23.56 -1.62
N GLY A 206 40.52 -22.31 -2.00
CA GLY A 206 41.56 -21.34 -2.40
C GLY A 206 42.57 -21.07 -1.30
N ILE A 207 42.13 -20.79 -0.09
CA ILE A 207 42.99 -20.58 1.07
C ILE A 207 43.78 -21.84 1.39
N SER A 208 43.12 -23.02 1.39
CA SER A 208 43.78 -24.30 1.63
C SER A 208 44.95 -24.56 0.66
N ASN A 209 44.74 -24.31 -0.64
CA ASN A 209 45.79 -24.50 -1.65
C ASN A 209 47.00 -23.58 -1.41
N ILE A 210 46.73 -22.32 -1.04
CA ILE A 210 47.82 -21.36 -0.72
C ILE A 210 48.57 -21.84 0.55
N MET A 211 47.86 -22.27 1.59
CA MET A 211 48.44 -22.77 2.83
C MET A 211 49.33 -23.98 2.58
N VAL A 212 48.90 -24.92 1.78
CA VAL A 212 49.67 -26.12 1.43
C VAL A 212 50.98 -25.74 0.73
N PHE A 213 50.95 -24.74 -0.17
CA PHE A 213 52.14 -24.23 -0.85
C PHE A 213 53.10 -23.57 0.14
N VAL A 214 52.61 -22.68 0.99
CA VAL A 214 53.41 -21.98 2.01
C VAL A 214 54.07 -22.94 2.98
N VAL A 215 53.31 -23.93 3.46
CA VAL A 215 53.88 -24.96 4.38
C VAL A 215 54.94 -25.78 3.72
N LYS A 216 54.78 -26.21 2.46
CA LYS A 216 55.83 -26.92 1.70
C LYS A 216 57.09 -26.12 1.56
N GLU A 217 57.00 -24.82 1.23
CA GLU A 217 58.11 -23.91 1.07
C GLU A 217 58.85 -23.72 2.41
N ARG A 218 58.13 -23.45 3.49
CA ARG A 218 58.69 -23.32 4.84
C ARG A 218 59.33 -24.62 5.35
N THR A 219 58.74 -25.76 5.07
CA THR A 219 59.32 -27.06 5.43
C THR A 219 60.64 -27.30 4.71
N LYS A 220 60.75 -26.89 3.44
CA LYS A 220 61.99 -26.99 2.68
C LYS A 220 63.08 -26.06 3.24
N GLU A 221 62.77 -24.78 3.59
CA GLU A 221 63.67 -23.85 4.24
C GLU A 221 64.21 -24.38 5.58
N ILE A 222 63.32 -24.91 6.45
CA ILE A 222 63.66 -25.47 7.74
C ILE A 222 64.55 -26.70 7.56
N GLY A 223 64.23 -27.57 6.58
CA GLY A 223 65.03 -28.74 6.27
C GLY A 223 66.46 -28.36 5.84
N ILE A 224 66.62 -27.35 4.98
CA ILE A 224 67.94 -26.87 4.55
C ILE A 224 68.69 -26.27 5.74
N ARG A 225 68.08 -25.43 6.57
CA ARG A 225 68.71 -24.83 7.76
C ARG A 225 69.17 -25.89 8.75
N LYS A 226 68.37 -26.95 8.97
CA LYS A 226 68.69 -28.05 9.87
C LYS A 226 69.82 -28.94 9.32
N ALA A 227 70.01 -29.03 8.01
CA ALA A 227 71.08 -29.77 7.37
C ALA A 227 72.44 -29.04 7.35
N LEU A 228 72.37 -27.71 7.47
CA LEU A 228 73.60 -26.88 7.46
C LEU A 228 74.12 -26.52 8.86
N GLY A 229 73.47 -26.95 9.92
CA GLY A 229 73.75 -26.66 11.34
C GLY A 229 72.87 -25.58 11.87
#